data_453eadd0a9de1fafae51306555528c5d
#
_entry.id   453eadd0a9de1fafae51306555528c5d
#
_cell.length_a   1.000
_cell.length_b   1.000
_cell.length_c   1.000
_cell.angle_alpha   90.00
_cell.angle_beta   90.00
_cell.angle_gamma   90.00
#
_symmetry.space_group_name_H-M   'P 1'
#
loop_
_entity.id
_entity.type
_entity.pdbx_description
1 polymer ?
#
loop_
_entity_poly.entity_id
_entity_poly.type
_entity_poly.pdbx_seq_one_letter_code
_entity_poly.pdbx_strand_id
1 'polypeptide(L)'
;DPKGRMHTIALAPGKQFHTHRGYLAHDDLIGAPDGSTIKNTAGVEYLALRPLLADYVMSMPRGAAVIYPKDASQIVMMADMFPGAVVVEAGVGSGALSMSLLRAVGETGRVHSFERREDFAEIAKANAREYFGGDHPAWTVTVGDLVEALPRTVENASVDRVVLDMLAPWECLEVVADALGG
;
A
#
# COMPACT_ATOMS: atom_id res chain seq x y z
N ASP A 1 1.73 -23.06 6.58
CA ASP A 1 1.41 -24.48 6.71
C ASP A 1 2.55 -25.20 7.43
N PRO A 2 2.38 -26.47 7.87
CA PRO A 2 3.43 -27.23 8.57
C PRO A 2 4.74 -27.43 7.80
N LYS A 3 4.73 -27.15 6.50
CA LYS A 3 5.93 -27.21 5.61
C LYS A 3 6.59 -25.85 5.42
N GLY A 4 6.19 -24.85 6.18
CA GLY A 4 6.71 -23.48 6.07
C GLY A 4 6.22 -22.68 4.86
N ARG A 5 5.24 -23.19 4.09
CA ARG A 5 4.68 -22.43 2.97
C ARG A 5 3.69 -21.39 3.48
N MET A 6 3.81 -20.19 2.97
CA MET A 6 2.91 -19.09 3.26
C MET A 6 1.78 -19.05 2.22
N HIS A 7 0.59 -18.68 2.67
CA HIS A 7 -0.59 -18.44 1.85
C HIS A 7 -1.25 -17.16 2.35
N THR A 8 -1.36 -16.17 1.49
CA THR A 8 -2.09 -14.94 1.82
C THR A 8 -3.53 -15.12 1.39
N ILE A 9 -4.46 -14.87 2.29
CA ILE A 9 -5.90 -15.00 2.05
C ILE A 9 -6.61 -13.73 2.56
N ALA A 10 -7.54 -13.21 1.75
CA ALA A 10 -8.48 -12.20 2.20
C ALA A 10 -9.64 -12.88 2.91
N LEU A 11 -9.81 -12.61 4.21
CA LEU A 11 -10.86 -13.24 5.01
C LEU A 11 -12.22 -12.65 4.64
N ALA A 12 -13.22 -13.53 4.44
CA ALA A 12 -14.59 -13.13 4.21
C ALA A 12 -15.53 -14.13 4.91
N PRO A 13 -16.59 -13.66 5.59
CA PRO A 13 -17.54 -14.52 6.29
C PRO A 13 -18.12 -15.61 5.37
N GLY A 14 -18.23 -16.83 5.89
CA GLY A 14 -18.78 -17.99 5.17
C GLY A 14 -17.89 -18.56 4.07
N LYS A 15 -16.70 -18.01 3.84
CA LYS A 15 -15.74 -18.52 2.86
C LYS A 15 -14.82 -19.58 3.45
N GLN A 16 -14.13 -20.30 2.59
CA GLN A 16 -13.21 -21.38 2.96
C GLN A 16 -11.93 -21.27 2.15
N PHE A 17 -10.80 -21.49 2.81
CA PHE A 17 -9.50 -21.67 2.15
C PHE A 17 -9.24 -23.15 1.94
N HIS A 18 -9.31 -23.59 0.69
CA HIS A 18 -9.10 -24.99 0.32
C HIS A 18 -7.62 -25.33 0.20
N THR A 19 -7.26 -26.46 0.80
CA THR A 19 -5.94 -27.06 0.71
C THR A 19 -6.05 -28.45 0.08
N HIS A 20 -4.95 -29.08 -0.29
CA HIS A 20 -4.95 -30.44 -0.81
C HIS A 20 -5.38 -31.51 0.23
N ARG A 21 -5.56 -31.12 1.50
CA ARG A 21 -5.96 -32.01 2.60
C ARG A 21 -7.11 -31.42 3.41
N GLY A 22 -8.12 -30.87 2.75
CA GLY A 22 -9.27 -30.25 3.42
C GLY A 22 -9.24 -28.73 3.33
N TYR A 23 -10.05 -28.07 4.16
CA TYR A 23 -10.20 -26.62 4.15
C TYR A 23 -10.13 -26.01 5.54
N LEU A 24 -9.86 -24.72 5.60
CA LEU A 24 -9.98 -23.84 6.76
C LEU A 24 -11.20 -22.95 6.55
N ALA A 25 -12.11 -22.88 7.50
CA ALA A 25 -13.17 -21.90 7.45
C ALA A 25 -12.60 -20.51 7.78
N HIS A 26 -12.98 -19.49 7.01
CA HIS A 26 -12.57 -18.12 7.31
C HIS A 26 -13.15 -17.63 8.64
N ASP A 27 -14.34 -18.12 9.00
CA ASP A 27 -15.02 -17.77 10.25
C ASP A 27 -14.21 -18.19 11.49
N ASP A 28 -13.40 -19.25 11.40
CA ASP A 28 -12.52 -19.67 12.49
C ASP A 28 -11.32 -18.73 12.69
N LEU A 29 -11.03 -17.88 11.68
CA LEU A 29 -9.93 -16.91 11.69
C LEU A 29 -10.40 -15.48 11.95
N ILE A 30 -11.65 -15.16 11.56
CA ILE A 30 -12.21 -13.82 11.74
C ILE A 30 -12.34 -13.53 13.23
N GLY A 31 -11.61 -12.49 13.69
CA GLY A 31 -11.58 -12.11 15.10
C GLY A 31 -10.60 -12.91 15.97
N ALA A 32 -9.95 -13.94 15.42
CA ALA A 32 -8.92 -14.67 16.15
C ALA A 32 -7.68 -13.77 16.37
N PRO A 33 -6.97 -13.90 17.51
CA PRO A 33 -5.73 -13.19 17.77
C PRO A 33 -4.66 -13.53 16.72
N ASP A 34 -3.78 -12.56 16.44
CA ASP A 34 -2.60 -12.80 15.62
C ASP A 34 -1.70 -13.87 16.26
N GLY A 35 -1.17 -14.79 15.44
CA GLY A 35 -0.42 -15.94 15.93
C GLY A 35 -1.28 -17.13 16.37
N SER A 36 -2.59 -17.11 16.12
CA SER A 36 -3.46 -18.25 16.43
C SER A 36 -3.10 -19.48 15.59
N THR A 37 -3.19 -20.65 16.22
CA THR A 37 -3.13 -21.95 15.54
C THR A 37 -4.52 -22.48 15.29
N ILE A 38 -4.82 -22.81 14.03
CA ILE A 38 -6.10 -23.41 13.63
C ILE A 38 -5.88 -24.72 12.92
N LYS A 39 -6.89 -25.60 12.94
CA LYS A 39 -6.84 -26.90 12.25
C LYS A 39 -7.78 -26.90 11.07
N ASN A 40 -7.31 -27.43 9.95
CA ASN A 40 -8.22 -27.71 8.83
C ASN A 40 -9.10 -28.94 9.12
N THR A 41 -10.04 -29.23 8.23
CA THR A 41 -10.95 -30.38 8.35
C THR A 41 -10.29 -31.74 8.40
N ALA A 42 -9.01 -31.85 8.03
CA ALA A 42 -8.20 -33.07 8.15
C ALA A 42 -7.28 -33.04 9.38
N GLY A 43 -7.42 -32.09 10.30
CA GLY A 43 -6.64 -31.97 11.53
C GLY A 43 -5.23 -31.40 11.34
N VAL A 44 -4.90 -30.90 10.16
CA VAL A 44 -3.59 -30.27 9.90
C VAL A 44 -3.58 -28.85 10.51
N GLU A 45 -2.56 -28.57 11.31
CA GLU A 45 -2.39 -27.27 11.97
C GLU A 45 -1.79 -26.23 11.04
N TYR A 46 -2.30 -25.01 11.14
CA TYR A 46 -1.82 -23.82 10.44
C TYR A 46 -1.66 -22.68 11.45
N LEU A 47 -0.55 -21.98 11.35
CA LEU A 47 -0.32 -20.73 12.08
C LEU A 47 -0.88 -19.59 11.24
N ALA A 48 -1.77 -18.80 11.83
CA ALA A 48 -2.37 -17.63 11.22
C ALA A 48 -1.68 -16.36 11.73
N LEU A 49 -1.16 -15.56 10.83
CA LEU A 49 -0.46 -14.31 11.11
C LEU A 49 -1.03 -13.20 10.24
N ARG A 50 -1.08 -11.98 10.74
CA ARG A 50 -1.29 -10.81 9.89
C ARG A 50 -0.10 -10.66 8.93
N PRO A 51 -0.33 -10.39 7.65
CA PRO A 51 0.76 -10.23 6.71
C PRO A 51 1.59 -8.99 7.06
N LEU A 52 2.90 -9.10 6.94
CA LEU A 52 3.75 -7.92 6.86
C LEU A 52 3.41 -7.14 5.59
N LEU A 53 3.68 -5.83 5.57
CA LEU A 53 3.46 -5.02 4.35
C LEU A 53 4.19 -5.60 3.14
N ALA A 54 5.41 -6.11 3.35
CA ALA A 54 6.20 -6.74 2.31
C ALA A 54 5.49 -7.96 1.69
N ASP A 55 4.90 -8.82 2.53
CA ASP A 55 4.16 -10.01 2.07
C ASP A 55 2.86 -9.62 1.36
N TYR A 56 2.15 -8.62 1.90
CA TYR A 56 0.92 -8.13 1.31
C TYR A 56 1.14 -7.54 -0.08
N VAL A 57 2.11 -6.65 -0.24
CA VAL A 57 2.47 -6.04 -1.54
C VAL A 57 2.80 -7.10 -2.60
N MET A 58 3.42 -8.21 -2.20
CA MET A 58 3.77 -9.30 -3.12
C MET A 58 2.57 -10.14 -3.55
N SER A 59 1.46 -10.11 -2.80
CA SER A 59 0.27 -10.96 -3.00
C SER A 59 -1.01 -10.19 -3.36
N MET A 60 -1.06 -8.87 -3.16
CA MET A 60 -2.23 -8.03 -3.41
C MET A 60 -2.63 -8.00 -4.89
N PRO A 61 -3.89 -7.65 -5.24
CA PRO A 61 -4.32 -7.38 -6.61
C PRO A 61 -3.46 -6.31 -7.28
N ARG A 62 -3.14 -6.53 -8.56
CA ARG A 62 -2.26 -5.63 -9.33
C ARG A 62 -2.94 -5.11 -10.58
N GLY A 63 -2.95 -3.79 -10.73
CA GLY A 63 -3.28 -3.12 -12.00
C GLY A 63 -2.02 -2.80 -12.81
N ALA A 64 -0.91 -2.51 -12.12
CA ALA A 64 0.40 -2.17 -12.70
C ALA A 64 1.52 -3.00 -12.07
N ALA A 65 2.73 -2.87 -12.59
CA ALA A 65 3.93 -3.33 -11.92
C ALA A 65 4.04 -2.70 -10.52
N VAL A 66 4.60 -3.44 -9.57
CA VAL A 66 4.77 -2.94 -8.20
C VAL A 66 6.24 -2.65 -7.91
N ILE A 67 6.51 -1.60 -7.17
CA ILE A 67 7.81 -1.40 -6.54
C ILE A 67 7.95 -2.48 -5.48
N TYR A 68 9.02 -3.30 -5.61
CA TYR A 68 9.28 -4.37 -4.66
C TYR A 68 9.65 -3.81 -3.27
N PRO A 69 9.35 -4.55 -2.19
CA PRO A 69 9.64 -4.09 -0.83
C PRO A 69 11.09 -3.66 -0.59
N LYS A 70 12.06 -4.35 -1.22
CA LYS A 70 13.47 -3.97 -1.13
C LYS A 70 13.76 -2.58 -1.72
N ASP A 71 13.09 -2.24 -2.82
CA ASP A 71 13.26 -0.95 -3.50
C ASP A 71 12.48 0.14 -2.76
N ALA A 72 11.26 -0.15 -2.32
CA ALA A 72 10.48 0.76 -1.49
C ALA A 72 11.20 1.14 -0.19
N SER A 73 11.91 0.20 0.45
CA SER A 73 12.70 0.48 1.65
C SER A 73 13.87 1.43 1.37
N GLN A 74 14.51 1.29 0.21
CA GLN A 74 15.57 2.21 -0.20
C GLN A 74 15.03 3.60 -0.52
N ILE A 75 13.89 3.70 -1.22
CA ILE A 75 13.23 4.98 -1.50
C ILE A 75 12.91 5.70 -0.20
N VAL A 76 12.26 5.03 0.76
CA VAL A 76 11.91 5.61 2.06
C VAL A 76 13.15 6.11 2.81
N MET A 77 14.24 5.32 2.81
CA MET A 77 15.48 5.68 3.51
C MET A 77 16.24 6.79 2.78
N MET A 78 16.43 6.67 1.47
CA MET A 78 17.25 7.64 0.71
C MET A 78 16.55 8.98 0.52
N ALA A 79 15.23 9.01 0.47
CA ALA A 79 14.45 10.24 0.45
C ALA A 79 14.24 10.84 1.85
N ASP A 80 14.83 10.22 2.88
CA ASP A 80 14.71 10.69 4.27
C ASP A 80 13.24 10.95 4.66
N MET A 81 12.39 9.93 4.46
CA MET A 81 10.98 10.01 4.87
C MET A 81 10.89 9.93 6.40
N PHE A 82 10.13 10.83 6.99
CA PHE A 82 9.99 10.93 8.45
C PHE A 82 8.53 11.03 8.90
N PRO A 83 8.22 10.65 10.14
CA PRO A 83 6.88 10.81 10.69
C PRO A 83 6.42 12.27 10.69
N GLY A 84 5.24 12.52 10.14
CA GLY A 84 4.68 13.87 10.00
C GLY A 84 4.99 14.56 8.66
N ALA A 85 5.85 13.98 7.81
CA ALA A 85 6.20 14.56 6.52
C ALA A 85 4.99 14.70 5.60
N VAL A 86 5.02 15.75 4.78
CA VAL A 86 4.11 15.97 3.65
C VAL A 86 4.82 15.51 2.38
N VAL A 87 4.27 14.48 1.75
CA VAL A 87 4.88 13.80 0.61
C VAL A 87 3.97 13.90 -0.62
N VAL A 88 4.55 14.19 -1.76
CA VAL A 88 3.91 14.04 -3.07
C VAL A 88 4.44 12.79 -3.75
N GLU A 89 3.52 11.96 -4.25
CA GLU A 89 3.81 10.77 -5.05
C GLU A 89 3.10 10.89 -6.40
N ALA A 90 3.79 10.58 -7.49
CA ALA A 90 3.16 10.43 -8.79
C ALA A 90 3.54 9.10 -9.45
N GLY A 91 2.51 8.44 -10.01
CA GLY A 91 2.58 7.07 -10.45
C GLY A 91 2.21 6.09 -9.33
N VAL A 92 0.94 6.11 -8.92
CA VAL A 92 0.44 5.29 -7.79
C VAL A 92 0.42 3.81 -8.12
N GLY A 93 0.06 3.47 -9.36
CA GLY A 93 -0.03 2.10 -9.84
C GLY A 93 -0.93 1.23 -8.97
N SER A 94 -0.38 0.21 -8.33
CA SER A 94 -1.14 -0.68 -7.42
C SER A 94 -1.12 -0.25 -5.94
N GLY A 95 -0.48 0.88 -5.62
CA GLY A 95 -0.38 1.43 -4.26
C GLY A 95 0.74 0.83 -3.39
N ALA A 96 1.66 0.07 -3.96
CA ALA A 96 2.73 -0.58 -3.21
C ALA A 96 3.66 0.43 -2.52
N LEU A 97 4.13 1.43 -3.26
CA LEU A 97 4.95 2.50 -2.72
C LEU A 97 4.13 3.39 -1.80
N SER A 98 2.91 3.78 -2.21
CA SER A 98 2.00 4.59 -1.41
C SER A 98 1.83 4.05 0.01
N MET A 99 1.59 2.75 0.17
CA MET A 99 1.47 2.10 1.49
C MET A 99 2.77 2.16 2.30
N SER A 100 3.93 2.10 1.65
CA SER A 100 5.23 2.23 2.30
C SER A 100 5.47 3.67 2.78
N LEU A 101 5.10 4.66 1.96
CA LEU A 101 5.15 6.08 2.31
C LEU A 101 4.19 6.39 3.48
N LEU A 102 2.95 5.90 3.42
CA LEU A 102 1.96 6.07 4.49
C LEU A 102 2.45 5.52 5.83
N ARG A 103 3.10 4.35 5.83
CA ARG A 103 3.72 3.80 7.04
C ARG A 103 4.86 4.66 7.57
N ALA A 104 5.64 5.27 6.68
CA ALA A 104 6.77 6.11 7.07
C ALA A 104 6.32 7.45 7.67
N VAL A 105 5.33 8.11 7.03
CA VAL A 105 4.85 9.42 7.50
C VAL A 105 3.87 9.31 8.67
N GLY A 106 3.21 8.17 8.84
CA GLY A 106 2.21 7.96 9.89
C GLY A 106 0.94 8.79 9.72
N GLU A 107 0.07 8.76 10.73
CA GLU A 107 -1.23 9.45 10.68
C GLU A 107 -1.12 10.98 10.74
N THR A 108 -0.02 11.50 11.25
CA THR A 108 0.24 12.94 11.38
C THR A 108 0.84 13.56 10.12
N GLY A 109 1.38 12.73 9.22
CA GLY A 109 1.88 13.15 7.92
C GLY A 109 0.77 13.27 6.86
N ARG A 110 1.19 13.49 5.63
CA ARG A 110 0.32 13.51 4.44
C ARG A 110 1.02 12.87 3.26
N VAL A 111 0.28 12.09 2.47
CA VAL A 111 0.73 11.60 1.17
C VAL A 111 -0.31 12.03 0.15
N HIS A 112 0.08 12.94 -0.75
CA HIS A 112 -0.70 13.38 -1.88
C HIS A 112 -0.24 12.60 -3.10
N SER A 113 -1.04 11.63 -3.53
CA SER A 113 -0.70 10.75 -4.64
C SER A 113 -1.47 11.14 -5.91
N PHE A 114 -0.81 11.12 -7.04
CA PHE A 114 -1.36 11.46 -8.34
C PHE A 114 -1.24 10.29 -9.30
N GLU A 115 -2.37 9.95 -9.94
CA GLU A 115 -2.45 8.86 -10.91
C GLU A 115 -3.30 9.29 -12.11
N ARG A 116 -2.80 9.08 -13.31
CA ARG A 116 -3.55 9.44 -14.54
C ARG A 116 -4.69 8.46 -14.83
N ARG A 117 -4.52 7.22 -14.42
CA ARG A 117 -5.47 6.14 -14.68
C ARG A 117 -6.38 5.91 -13.49
N GLU A 118 -7.67 6.17 -13.69
CA GLU A 118 -8.68 5.98 -12.66
C GLU A 118 -8.76 4.53 -12.17
N ASP A 119 -8.65 3.54 -13.09
CA ASP A 119 -8.67 2.13 -12.75
C ASP A 119 -7.51 1.73 -11.82
N PHE A 120 -6.32 2.30 -12.00
CA PHE A 120 -5.18 2.08 -11.11
C PHE A 120 -5.39 2.77 -9.76
N ALA A 121 -5.87 3.99 -9.76
CA ALA A 121 -6.18 4.71 -8.52
C ALA A 121 -7.18 3.93 -7.65
N GLU A 122 -8.23 3.34 -8.25
CA GLU A 122 -9.20 2.53 -7.53
C GLU A 122 -8.61 1.23 -6.98
N ILE A 123 -7.75 0.54 -7.75
CA ILE A 123 -7.03 -0.65 -7.28
C ILE A 123 -6.15 -0.28 -6.08
N ALA A 124 -5.39 0.81 -6.17
CA ALA A 124 -4.52 1.26 -5.10
C ALA A 124 -5.29 1.60 -3.82
N LYS A 125 -6.41 2.33 -3.95
CA LYS A 125 -7.30 2.64 -2.81
C LYS A 125 -7.87 1.37 -2.18
N ALA A 126 -8.31 0.41 -2.99
CA ALA A 126 -8.84 -0.87 -2.49
C ALA A 126 -7.77 -1.65 -1.73
N ASN A 127 -6.55 -1.75 -2.27
CA ASN A 127 -5.42 -2.42 -1.64
C ASN A 127 -5.04 -1.76 -0.30
N ALA A 128 -4.92 -0.44 -0.27
CA ALA A 128 -4.59 0.29 0.95
C ALA A 128 -5.70 0.12 2.01
N ARG A 129 -6.97 0.23 1.61
CA ARG A 129 -8.12 0.04 2.50
C ARG A 129 -8.12 -1.36 3.11
N GLU A 130 -7.83 -2.39 2.32
CA GLU A 130 -7.74 -3.77 2.81
C GLU A 130 -6.59 -3.93 3.81
N TYR A 131 -5.41 -3.40 3.50
CA TYR A 131 -4.25 -3.52 4.36
C TYR A 131 -4.37 -2.76 5.68
N PHE A 132 -4.84 -1.51 5.64
CA PHE A 132 -4.97 -0.65 6.83
C PHE A 132 -6.29 -0.86 7.59
N GLY A 133 -7.24 -1.61 7.02
CA GLY A 133 -8.56 -1.85 7.62
C GLY A 133 -9.54 -0.69 7.45
N GLY A 134 -9.29 0.21 6.52
CA GLY A 134 -10.11 1.39 6.22
C GLY A 134 -9.33 2.43 5.41
N ASP A 135 -9.99 3.55 5.14
CA ASP A 135 -9.33 4.68 4.48
C ASP A 135 -8.26 5.28 5.40
N HIS A 136 -7.04 5.43 4.87
CA HIS A 136 -5.94 5.98 5.67
C HIS A 136 -6.07 7.52 5.75
N PRO A 137 -6.10 8.12 6.98
CA PRO A 137 -6.41 9.54 7.15
C PRO A 137 -5.35 10.49 6.56
N ALA A 138 -4.13 9.99 6.38
CA ALA A 138 -3.03 10.76 5.80
C ALA A 138 -2.94 10.63 4.27
N TRP A 139 -3.89 9.98 3.58
CA TRP A 139 -3.78 9.71 2.15
C TRP A 139 -4.85 10.36 1.32
N THR A 140 -4.44 11.04 0.27
CA THR A 140 -5.31 11.53 -0.79
C THR A 140 -4.80 11.04 -2.14
N VAL A 141 -5.71 10.58 -3.00
CA VAL A 141 -5.38 10.16 -4.38
C VAL A 141 -6.16 11.03 -5.35
N THR A 142 -5.45 11.80 -6.15
CA THR A 142 -5.99 12.64 -7.20
C THR A 142 -5.81 11.96 -8.54
N VAL A 143 -6.93 11.73 -9.25
CA VAL A 143 -6.89 11.22 -10.63
C VAL A 143 -6.65 12.40 -11.55
N GLY A 144 -5.53 12.37 -12.27
CA GLY A 144 -5.15 13.44 -13.18
C GLY A 144 -3.65 13.51 -13.45
N ASP A 145 -3.30 14.44 -14.30
CA ASP A 145 -1.89 14.77 -14.58
C ASP A 145 -1.29 15.58 -13.43
N LEU A 146 -0.07 15.22 -13.01
CA LEU A 146 0.63 15.87 -11.91
C LEU A 146 0.82 17.36 -12.17
N VAL A 147 1.26 17.74 -13.39
CA VAL A 147 1.57 19.12 -13.74
C VAL A 147 0.34 20.03 -13.60
N GLU A 148 -0.83 19.49 -13.95
CA GLU A 148 -2.09 20.26 -13.87
C GLU A 148 -2.70 20.23 -12.47
N ALA A 149 -2.59 19.12 -11.76
CA ALA A 149 -3.31 18.87 -10.52
C ALA A 149 -2.54 19.34 -9.27
N LEU A 150 -1.21 19.23 -9.25
CA LEU A 150 -0.40 19.56 -8.08
C LEU A 150 -0.61 21.00 -7.60
N PRO A 151 -0.57 22.04 -8.46
CA PRO A 151 -0.76 23.43 -8.00
C PRO A 151 -2.15 23.74 -7.44
N ARG A 152 -3.11 22.84 -7.68
CA ARG A 152 -4.50 22.99 -7.16
C ARG A 152 -4.73 22.16 -5.89
N THR A 153 -3.80 21.28 -5.55
CA THR A 153 -3.94 20.30 -4.47
C THR A 153 -3.09 20.64 -3.27
N VAL A 154 -1.91 21.19 -3.48
CA VAL A 154 -0.98 21.58 -2.42
C VAL A 154 -0.56 23.04 -2.59
N GLU A 155 -0.25 23.67 -1.48
CA GLU A 155 0.31 25.04 -1.48
C GLU A 155 1.79 25.00 -1.85
N ASN A 156 2.31 26.09 -2.43
CA ASN A 156 3.72 26.24 -2.70
C ASN A 156 4.52 26.18 -1.40
N ALA A 157 5.70 25.59 -1.46
CA ALA A 157 6.63 25.43 -0.36
C ALA A 157 6.03 24.68 0.87
N SER A 158 5.05 23.77 0.62
CA SER A 158 4.37 23.01 1.68
C SER A 158 4.71 21.50 1.69
N VAL A 159 5.50 21.04 0.73
CA VAL A 159 5.85 19.63 0.55
C VAL A 159 7.29 19.39 1.00
N ASP A 160 7.50 18.36 1.82
CA ASP A 160 8.82 17.99 2.32
C ASP A 160 9.57 17.08 1.34
N ARG A 161 8.87 16.16 0.69
CA ARG A 161 9.47 15.14 -0.19
C ARG A 161 8.58 14.87 -1.39
N VAL A 162 9.23 14.55 -2.52
CA VAL A 162 8.54 14.15 -3.76
C VAL A 162 9.13 12.85 -4.29
N VAL A 163 8.28 11.92 -4.72
CA VAL A 163 8.67 10.68 -5.40
C VAL A 163 7.92 10.58 -6.71
N LEU A 164 8.66 10.46 -7.81
CA LEU A 164 8.12 10.40 -9.16
C LEU A 164 8.44 9.01 -9.78
N ASP A 165 7.50 8.08 -9.70
CA ASP A 165 7.56 6.75 -10.34
C ASP A 165 6.69 6.74 -11.59
N MET A 166 7.08 7.53 -12.57
CA MET A 166 6.31 7.75 -13.79
C MET A 166 7.23 7.95 -15.00
N LEU A 167 6.65 7.86 -16.19
CA LEU A 167 7.36 8.23 -17.42
C LEU A 167 7.63 9.74 -17.45
N ALA A 168 8.80 10.11 -17.95
CA ALA A 168 9.23 11.49 -18.16
C ALA A 168 9.12 12.39 -16.89
N PRO A 169 9.64 11.98 -15.71
CA PRO A 169 9.52 12.75 -14.48
C PRO A 169 10.15 14.15 -14.58
N TRP A 170 11.07 14.36 -15.50
CA TRP A 170 11.69 15.66 -15.75
C TRP A 170 10.71 16.73 -16.28
N GLU A 171 9.58 16.34 -16.86
CA GLU A 171 8.54 17.27 -17.31
C GLU A 171 7.77 17.92 -16.13
N CYS A 172 7.91 17.36 -14.93
CA CYS A 172 7.21 17.84 -13.73
C CYS A 172 8.10 18.71 -12.82
N LEU A 173 9.37 18.94 -13.17
CA LEU A 173 10.33 19.55 -12.25
C LEU A 173 9.97 20.97 -11.81
N GLU A 174 9.36 21.79 -12.68
CA GLU A 174 8.97 23.15 -12.35
C GLU A 174 7.89 23.16 -11.26
N VAL A 175 6.78 22.43 -11.48
CA VAL A 175 5.67 22.38 -10.50
C VAL A 175 6.09 21.68 -9.19
N VAL A 176 7.01 20.73 -9.27
CA VAL A 176 7.59 20.06 -8.10
C VAL A 176 8.49 21.02 -7.31
N ALA A 177 9.31 21.81 -7.99
CA ALA A 177 10.15 22.79 -7.33
C ALA A 177 9.33 23.87 -6.59
N ASP A 178 8.23 24.31 -7.18
CA ASP A 178 7.32 25.27 -6.55
C ASP A 178 6.62 24.68 -5.29
N ALA A 179 6.32 23.39 -5.31
CA ALA A 179 5.65 22.71 -4.19
C ALA A 179 6.61 22.41 -3.02
N LEU A 180 7.90 22.17 -3.30
CA LEU A 180 8.88 21.84 -2.27
C LEU A 180 9.18 23.06 -1.37
N GLY A 181 9.11 22.86 -0.07
CA GLY A 181 9.67 23.77 0.92
C GLY A 181 11.19 23.69 0.89
N GLY A 182 11.86 24.83 0.71
CA GLY A 182 13.32 24.93 0.56
C GLY A 182 14.15 24.42 1.76
#